data_7f85eefde438f7dc71a43d5138f994c3
#
_entry.id   7f85eefde438f7dc71a43d5138f994c3
#
_cell.length_a   1.000
_cell.length_b   1.000
_cell.length_c   1.000
_cell.angle_alpha   90.00
_cell.angle_beta   90.00
_cell.angle_gamma   90.00
#
_symmetry.space_group_name_H-M   'P 1'
#
loop_
_entity.id
_entity.type
_entity.pdbx_description
1 polymer ?
#
loop_
_entity_poly.entity_id
_entity_poly.type
_entity_poly.pdbx_seq_one_letter_code
_entity_poly.pdbx_strand_id
1 'polypeptide(L)'
;VTASVDLIVVGGGPAGRALAHRAGVAGLRVTLIDPAPERAWHATYGLYADDVPAWLDPATVATRSAAVTVYTPHRRVVDRGYVVLDPEEFRRSLTVDDVVASTCTRVDAGSVTLADGSVRSARHVIDARGTAAVPASVPRQTAYGTFAAETVAAADAPAAHAPAETVLMDWRAAGVSALRPASFSYRVPTARGLLVEETCLAGSPPIPLTELRRRAQLRSPSLAVDSPVETVDFPLYPGHRPWQTRGALAFGAAGGLMNPATGYSVAQSLGAVDGLVEAIIDGHELRGCLWTWTARMVYRLQLIGLAVLLMLDAEQSVRFFDAFFRLPAARQRAYLSVRDDLGGTVLAMLAVFLRCPPRLQFAVAVSSARAAFRLRAG
;
A
#
# COMPACT_ATOMS: atom_id res chain seq x y z
N VAL A 1 -14.40 -15.58 37.47
CA VAL A 1 -14.07 -14.30 36.82
C VAL A 1 -13.50 -14.66 35.47
N THR A 2 -14.30 -14.50 34.41
CA THR A 2 -13.80 -14.61 33.03
C THR A 2 -12.72 -13.57 32.86
N ALA A 3 -11.51 -14.02 32.57
CA ALA A 3 -10.37 -13.13 32.38
C ALA A 3 -10.69 -12.14 31.23
N SER A 4 -10.60 -10.82 31.49
CA SER A 4 -10.93 -9.78 30.51
C SER A 4 -10.01 -9.86 29.30
N VAL A 5 -10.55 -9.74 28.09
CA VAL A 5 -9.78 -9.67 26.84
C VAL A 5 -9.03 -8.32 26.82
N ASP A 6 -7.74 -8.34 26.48
CA ASP A 6 -6.94 -7.12 26.44
C ASP A 6 -7.16 -6.36 25.12
N LEU A 7 -7.27 -7.12 24.02
CA LEU A 7 -7.40 -6.55 22.68
C LEU A 7 -8.40 -7.34 21.83
N ILE A 8 -9.36 -6.65 21.23
CA ILE A 8 -10.13 -7.17 20.10
C ILE A 8 -9.63 -6.50 18.82
N VAL A 9 -9.29 -7.30 17.81
CA VAL A 9 -8.98 -6.83 16.46
C VAL A 9 -10.12 -7.25 15.53
N VAL A 10 -10.72 -6.30 14.83
CA VAL A 10 -11.80 -6.55 13.86
C VAL A 10 -11.25 -6.44 12.45
N GLY A 11 -11.25 -7.57 11.73
CA GLY A 11 -10.71 -7.68 10.37
C GLY A 11 -9.42 -8.51 10.31
N GLY A 12 -9.50 -9.68 9.65
CA GLY A 12 -8.43 -10.67 9.51
C GLY A 12 -7.60 -10.51 8.23
N GLY A 13 -7.52 -9.30 7.66
CA GLY A 13 -6.58 -8.99 6.58
C GLY A 13 -5.13 -8.83 7.09
N PRO A 14 -4.15 -8.59 6.20
CA PRO A 14 -2.73 -8.54 6.55
C PRO A 14 -2.40 -7.66 7.77
N ALA A 15 -2.94 -6.45 7.83
CA ALA A 15 -2.68 -5.53 8.93
C ALA A 15 -3.29 -6.00 10.26
N GLY A 16 -4.57 -6.40 10.26
CA GLY A 16 -5.25 -6.82 11.48
C GLY A 16 -4.71 -8.14 12.02
N ARG A 17 -4.45 -9.12 11.14
CA ARG A 17 -3.89 -10.41 11.54
C ARG A 17 -2.46 -10.27 12.07
N ALA A 18 -1.62 -9.41 11.47
CA ALA A 18 -0.29 -9.09 11.97
C ALA A 18 -0.33 -8.45 13.37
N LEU A 19 -1.23 -7.49 13.58
CA LEU A 19 -1.41 -6.87 14.90
C LEU A 19 -1.87 -7.89 15.94
N ALA A 20 -2.87 -8.72 15.62
CA ALA A 20 -3.37 -9.76 16.53
C ALA A 20 -2.28 -10.77 16.89
N HIS A 21 -1.54 -11.25 15.87
CA HIS A 21 -0.40 -12.17 16.07
C HIS A 21 0.65 -11.58 17.02
N ARG A 22 1.16 -10.39 16.70
CA ARG A 22 2.23 -9.78 17.50
C ARG A 22 1.79 -9.44 18.91
N ALA A 23 0.54 -9.00 19.10
CA ALA A 23 -0.03 -8.77 20.42
C ALA A 23 -0.12 -10.08 21.23
N GLY A 24 -0.52 -11.20 20.60
CA GLY A 24 -0.51 -12.53 21.24
C GLY A 24 0.90 -12.98 21.61
N VAL A 25 1.88 -12.83 20.71
CA VAL A 25 3.30 -13.12 20.99
C VAL A 25 3.84 -12.30 22.16
N ALA A 26 3.37 -11.08 22.33
CA ALA A 26 3.72 -10.19 23.44
C ALA A 26 2.96 -10.52 24.75
N GLY A 27 2.15 -11.59 24.79
CA GLY A 27 1.44 -12.09 25.98
C GLY A 27 0.09 -11.44 26.24
N LEU A 28 -0.45 -10.62 25.32
CA LEU A 28 -1.80 -10.08 25.44
C LEU A 28 -2.84 -11.15 25.08
N ARG A 29 -4.00 -11.11 25.74
CA ARG A 29 -5.17 -11.91 25.37
C ARG A 29 -5.90 -11.22 24.25
N VAL A 30 -5.81 -11.79 23.05
CA VAL A 30 -6.30 -11.20 21.81
C VAL A 30 -7.41 -12.03 21.21
N THR A 31 -8.52 -11.39 20.84
CA THR A 31 -9.56 -11.99 19.99
C THR A 31 -9.53 -11.33 18.61
N LEU A 32 -9.34 -12.11 17.56
CA LEU A 32 -9.49 -11.68 16.18
C LEU A 32 -10.90 -12.00 15.69
N ILE A 33 -11.60 -11.02 15.13
CA ILE A 33 -12.95 -11.19 14.58
C ILE A 33 -12.94 -10.87 13.08
N ASP A 34 -13.32 -11.85 12.27
CA ASP A 34 -13.45 -11.69 10.81
C ASP A 34 -14.57 -12.62 10.30
N PRO A 35 -15.42 -12.19 9.34
CA PRO A 35 -16.48 -13.07 8.83
C PRO A 35 -15.97 -14.32 8.09
N ALA A 36 -14.74 -14.27 7.56
CA ALA A 36 -14.10 -15.39 6.86
C ALA A 36 -12.60 -15.43 7.20
N PRO A 37 -12.22 -15.81 8.44
CA PRO A 37 -10.84 -15.69 8.92
C PRO A 37 -9.85 -16.58 8.18
N GLU A 38 -10.33 -17.66 7.54
CA GLU A 38 -9.52 -18.59 6.76
C GLU A 38 -9.52 -18.31 5.24
N ARG A 39 -10.15 -17.21 4.80
CA ARG A 39 -10.14 -16.88 3.37
C ARG A 39 -8.71 -16.67 2.86
N ALA A 40 -8.45 -17.19 1.67
CA ALA A 40 -7.18 -16.97 1.00
C ALA A 40 -6.94 -15.48 0.70
N TRP A 41 -5.70 -15.05 0.82
CA TRP A 41 -5.29 -13.72 0.37
C TRP A 41 -4.80 -13.83 -1.08
N HIS A 42 -5.38 -13.05 -1.98
CA HIS A 42 -5.11 -13.15 -3.41
C HIS A 42 -4.23 -12.03 -3.96
N ALA A 43 -4.09 -10.93 -3.20
CA ALA A 43 -3.29 -9.79 -3.65
C ALA A 43 -1.79 -10.08 -3.61
N THR A 44 -1.06 -9.54 -4.55
CA THR A 44 0.40 -9.54 -4.55
C THR A 44 0.92 -8.49 -3.57
N TYR A 45 1.65 -8.91 -2.55
CA TYR A 45 2.22 -8.03 -1.53
C TYR A 45 3.71 -7.80 -1.81
N GLY A 46 4.01 -6.68 -2.46
CA GLY A 46 5.37 -6.25 -2.72
C GLY A 46 5.82 -5.16 -1.74
N LEU A 47 7.05 -5.28 -1.22
CA LEU A 47 7.67 -4.35 -0.28
C LEU A 47 9.13 -4.09 -0.65
N TYR A 48 9.65 -2.93 -0.30
CA TYR A 48 11.10 -2.77 -0.28
C TYR A 48 11.71 -3.65 0.81
N ALA A 49 12.86 -4.25 0.52
CA ALA A 49 13.49 -5.23 1.42
C ALA A 49 13.86 -4.64 2.79
N ASP A 50 14.18 -3.35 2.82
CA ASP A 50 14.51 -2.58 4.03
C ASP A 50 13.28 -2.07 4.80
N ASP A 51 12.06 -2.36 4.32
CA ASP A 51 10.80 -2.08 5.00
C ASP A 51 10.16 -3.35 5.59
N VAL A 52 10.77 -4.53 5.37
CA VAL A 52 10.32 -5.78 5.97
C VAL A 52 10.69 -5.79 7.45
N PRO A 53 9.71 -5.93 8.38
CA PRO A 53 10.03 -5.95 9.79
C PRO A 53 10.80 -7.21 10.19
N ALA A 54 11.72 -7.08 11.14
CA ALA A 54 12.59 -8.18 11.57
C ALA A 54 11.85 -9.38 12.16
N TRP A 55 10.62 -9.16 12.66
CA TRP A 55 9.79 -10.23 13.23
C TRP A 55 9.05 -11.07 12.17
N LEU A 56 8.98 -10.60 10.92
CA LEU A 56 8.30 -11.35 9.87
C LEU A 56 9.13 -12.58 9.48
N ASP A 57 8.49 -13.76 9.48
CA ASP A 57 9.14 -15.01 9.11
C ASP A 57 9.75 -14.89 7.69
N PRO A 58 11.06 -15.11 7.52
CA PRO A 58 11.70 -15.08 6.22
C PRO A 58 11.10 -16.06 5.19
N ALA A 59 10.47 -17.16 5.63
CA ALA A 59 9.78 -18.11 4.77
C ALA A 59 8.58 -17.51 4.04
N THR A 60 8.05 -16.37 4.52
CA THR A 60 6.98 -15.64 3.84
C THR A 60 7.42 -14.94 2.54
N VAL A 61 8.72 -14.82 2.30
CA VAL A 61 9.27 -14.15 1.12
C VAL A 61 9.35 -15.14 -0.04
N ALA A 62 8.45 -15.01 -1.01
CA ALA A 62 8.45 -15.83 -2.23
C ALA A 62 9.59 -15.47 -3.17
N THR A 63 9.84 -14.17 -3.37
CA THR A 63 10.89 -13.69 -4.28
C THR A 63 11.63 -12.49 -3.72
N ARG A 64 12.91 -12.36 -4.10
CA ARG A 64 13.79 -11.27 -3.68
C ARG A 64 14.60 -10.76 -4.86
N SER A 65 14.58 -9.45 -5.07
CA SER A 65 15.42 -8.73 -6.03
C SER A 65 16.37 -7.81 -5.27
N ALA A 66 17.65 -7.82 -5.62
CA ALA A 66 18.64 -6.95 -4.98
C ALA A 66 18.45 -5.47 -5.32
N ALA A 67 17.91 -5.19 -6.50
CA ALA A 67 17.60 -3.86 -7.00
C ALA A 67 16.32 -3.91 -7.84
N VAL A 68 15.75 -2.75 -8.14
CA VAL A 68 14.59 -2.63 -9.01
C VAL A 68 14.87 -1.74 -10.19
N THR A 69 14.15 -1.95 -11.28
CA THR A 69 14.25 -1.13 -12.49
C THR A 69 13.02 -0.25 -12.65
N VAL A 70 13.23 0.94 -13.20
CA VAL A 70 12.19 1.83 -13.69
C VAL A 70 12.56 2.34 -15.08
N TYR A 71 11.54 2.62 -15.90
CA TYR A 71 11.69 3.22 -17.23
C TYR A 71 10.95 4.57 -17.27
N THR A 72 11.71 5.70 -17.18
CA THR A 72 11.18 7.07 -17.04
C THR A 72 12.00 8.13 -17.84
N PRO A 73 11.98 8.22 -19.14
CA PRO A 73 11.74 7.26 -20.22
C PRO A 73 12.88 6.25 -20.40
N HIS A 74 14.07 6.55 -19.82
CA HIS A 74 15.24 5.70 -19.91
C HIS A 74 15.24 4.65 -18.78
N ARG A 75 15.90 3.54 -19.03
CA ARG A 75 16.14 2.51 -18.01
C ARG A 75 17.00 3.09 -16.86
N ARG A 76 16.53 2.91 -15.65
CA ARG A 76 17.24 3.25 -14.44
C ARG A 76 17.13 2.11 -13.42
N VAL A 77 18.27 1.70 -12.91
CA VAL A 77 18.34 0.78 -11.76
C VAL A 77 18.32 1.60 -10.48
N VAL A 78 17.43 1.24 -9.58
CA VAL A 78 17.36 1.78 -8.22
C VAL A 78 17.98 0.74 -7.30
N ASP A 79 19.10 1.09 -6.69
CA ASP A 79 19.83 0.23 -5.75
C ASP A 79 19.10 0.17 -4.41
N ARG A 80 17.93 -0.48 -4.42
CA ARG A 80 17.11 -0.77 -3.26
C ARG A 80 16.40 -2.09 -3.49
N GLY A 81 16.65 -3.06 -2.62
CA GLY A 81 16.08 -4.39 -2.72
C GLY A 81 14.55 -4.39 -2.61
N TYR A 82 13.93 -5.38 -3.23
CA TYR A 82 12.48 -5.56 -3.24
C TYR A 82 12.13 -7.02 -2.98
N VAL A 83 11.08 -7.27 -2.23
CA VAL A 83 10.57 -8.60 -1.95
C VAL A 83 9.09 -8.68 -2.31
N VAL A 84 8.66 -9.86 -2.73
CA VAL A 84 7.25 -10.20 -2.87
C VAL A 84 6.96 -11.34 -1.90
N LEU A 85 5.92 -11.17 -1.09
CA LEU A 85 5.51 -12.17 -0.13
C LEU A 85 4.65 -13.24 -0.82
N ASP A 86 4.77 -14.48 -0.38
CA ASP A 86 3.77 -15.51 -0.63
C ASP A 86 2.53 -15.22 0.22
N PRO A 87 1.36 -14.96 -0.36
CA PRO A 87 0.19 -14.58 0.42
C PRO A 87 -0.28 -15.65 1.41
N GLU A 88 -0.11 -16.92 1.06
CA GLU A 88 -0.56 -18.04 1.89
C GLU A 88 0.42 -18.30 3.05
N GLU A 89 1.73 -18.31 2.78
CA GLU A 89 2.75 -18.43 3.83
C GLU A 89 2.70 -17.22 4.77
N PHE A 90 2.48 -16.02 4.23
CA PHE A 90 2.31 -14.81 5.01
C PHE A 90 1.08 -14.91 5.93
N ARG A 91 -0.06 -15.40 5.44
CA ARG A 91 -1.25 -15.61 6.26
C ARG A 91 -1.02 -16.67 7.34
N ARG A 92 -0.38 -17.81 6.99
CA ARG A 92 -0.09 -18.91 7.92
C ARG A 92 0.88 -18.52 9.02
N SER A 93 1.91 -17.73 8.72
CA SER A 93 2.90 -17.29 9.71
C SER A 93 2.29 -16.43 10.82
N LEU A 94 1.14 -15.82 10.57
CA LEU A 94 0.44 -14.93 11.51
C LEU A 94 -0.63 -15.70 12.29
N THR A 95 -0.19 -16.57 13.24
CA THR A 95 -1.09 -17.35 14.09
C THR A 95 -1.82 -16.47 15.12
N VAL A 96 -3.07 -16.80 15.41
CA VAL A 96 -3.89 -16.16 16.45
C VAL A 96 -4.70 -17.25 17.14
N ASP A 97 -4.64 -17.32 18.47
CA ASP A 97 -5.24 -18.44 19.24
C ASP A 97 -6.78 -18.33 19.35
N ASP A 98 -7.31 -17.12 19.55
CA ASP A 98 -8.76 -16.90 19.66
C ASP A 98 -9.27 -16.16 18.43
N VAL A 99 -9.96 -16.89 17.54
CA VAL A 99 -10.52 -16.39 16.30
C VAL A 99 -12.01 -16.62 16.26
N VAL A 100 -12.77 -15.55 16.02
CA VAL A 100 -14.23 -15.58 15.93
C VAL A 100 -14.67 -15.32 14.49
N ALA A 101 -15.28 -16.33 13.86
CA ALA A 101 -15.86 -16.21 12.52
C ALA A 101 -17.22 -15.50 12.60
N SER A 102 -17.22 -14.18 12.58
CA SER A 102 -18.45 -13.36 12.63
C SER A 102 -18.24 -11.98 12.01
N THR A 103 -19.32 -11.38 11.57
CA THR A 103 -19.38 -9.96 11.15
C THR A 103 -19.64 -9.09 12.38
N CYS A 104 -18.88 -7.98 12.51
CA CYS A 104 -19.19 -6.94 13.48
C CYS A 104 -20.11 -5.91 12.84
N THR A 105 -21.30 -5.75 13.42
CA THR A 105 -22.30 -4.75 13.01
C THR A 105 -22.00 -3.38 13.63
N ARG A 106 -21.39 -3.35 14.82
CA ARG A 106 -20.93 -2.15 15.49
C ARG A 106 -19.55 -2.36 16.12
N VAL A 107 -18.72 -1.32 16.06
CA VAL A 107 -17.35 -1.32 16.60
C VAL A 107 -17.12 -0.02 17.35
N ASP A 108 -16.98 -0.12 18.67
CA ASP A 108 -16.71 1.01 19.58
C ASP A 108 -15.31 0.84 20.23
N ALA A 109 -14.85 1.83 20.97
CA ALA A 109 -13.49 1.84 21.54
C ALA A 109 -13.19 0.68 22.51
N GLY A 110 -14.22 0.13 23.19
CA GLY A 110 -14.07 -0.95 24.19
C GLY A 110 -15.02 -2.12 23.98
N SER A 111 -15.83 -2.13 22.90
CA SER A 111 -16.77 -3.22 22.63
C SER A 111 -17.09 -3.35 21.15
N VAL A 112 -17.53 -4.54 20.77
CA VAL A 112 -18.08 -4.86 19.45
C VAL A 112 -19.41 -5.57 19.57
N THR A 113 -20.33 -5.32 18.63
CA THR A 113 -21.57 -6.07 18.49
C THR A 113 -21.45 -6.97 17.27
N LEU A 114 -21.68 -8.27 17.46
CA LEU A 114 -21.64 -9.29 16.41
C LEU A 114 -22.98 -9.35 15.64
N ALA A 115 -22.99 -10.08 14.52
CA ALA A 115 -24.18 -10.23 13.68
C ALA A 115 -25.35 -10.95 14.39
N ASP A 116 -25.07 -11.81 15.38
CA ASP A 116 -26.08 -12.48 16.22
C ASP A 116 -26.62 -11.60 17.36
N GLY A 117 -26.18 -10.35 17.44
CA GLY A 117 -26.55 -9.40 18.48
C GLY A 117 -25.72 -9.51 19.77
N SER A 118 -24.86 -10.50 19.91
CA SER A 118 -23.98 -10.62 21.08
C SER A 118 -22.96 -9.49 21.14
N VAL A 119 -22.61 -9.08 22.36
CA VAL A 119 -21.61 -8.04 22.61
C VAL A 119 -20.38 -8.64 23.24
N ARG A 120 -19.20 -8.28 22.70
CA ARG A 120 -17.92 -8.62 23.29
C ARG A 120 -17.18 -7.35 23.70
N SER A 121 -16.52 -7.38 24.84
CA SER A 121 -15.80 -6.24 25.38
C SER A 121 -14.31 -6.57 25.59
N ALA A 122 -13.46 -5.59 25.39
CA ALA A 122 -12.03 -5.65 25.64
C ALA A 122 -11.54 -4.31 26.17
N ARG A 123 -10.33 -4.30 26.74
CA ARG A 123 -9.66 -3.05 27.12
C ARG A 123 -9.46 -2.12 25.90
N HIS A 124 -9.12 -2.70 24.76
CA HIS A 124 -8.93 -1.99 23.50
C HIS A 124 -9.64 -2.72 22.36
N VAL A 125 -10.22 -1.94 21.44
CA VAL A 125 -10.76 -2.44 20.18
C VAL A 125 -10.09 -1.71 19.03
N ILE A 126 -9.56 -2.47 18.08
CA ILE A 126 -8.91 -1.95 16.87
C ILE A 126 -9.72 -2.35 15.64
N ASP A 127 -10.09 -1.38 14.82
CA ASP A 127 -10.82 -1.60 13.56
C ASP A 127 -9.85 -1.71 12.39
N ALA A 128 -9.64 -2.94 11.90
CA ALA A 128 -8.78 -3.27 10.76
C ALA A 128 -9.55 -3.84 9.56
N ARG A 129 -10.86 -3.52 9.41
CA ARG A 129 -11.75 -4.06 8.37
C ARG A 129 -11.43 -3.63 6.94
N GLY A 130 -10.41 -2.81 6.73
CA GLY A 130 -9.99 -2.35 5.41
C GLY A 130 -10.84 -1.18 4.90
N THR A 131 -10.80 -0.96 3.57
CA THR A 131 -11.27 0.28 2.94
C THR A 131 -12.61 0.15 2.21
N ALA A 132 -13.34 -0.95 2.38
CA ALA A 132 -14.57 -1.22 1.63
C ALA A 132 -15.66 -0.14 1.82
N ALA A 133 -15.68 0.54 2.97
CA ALA A 133 -16.64 1.59 3.28
C ALA A 133 -16.23 3.00 2.78
N VAL A 134 -15.05 3.14 2.16
CA VAL A 134 -14.56 4.44 1.67
C VAL A 134 -15.33 4.83 0.42
N PRO A 135 -15.85 6.08 0.34
CA PRO A 135 -16.65 6.54 -0.81
C PRO A 135 -15.89 6.44 -2.15
N ALA A 136 -16.61 6.13 -3.22
CA ALA A 136 -16.06 6.04 -4.57
C ALA A 136 -15.50 7.38 -5.11
N SER A 137 -15.88 8.51 -4.49
CA SER A 137 -15.35 9.84 -4.83
C SER A 137 -13.90 10.08 -4.39
N VAL A 138 -13.38 9.23 -3.50
CA VAL A 138 -11.97 9.29 -3.08
C VAL A 138 -11.08 8.77 -4.21
N PRO A 139 -9.97 9.45 -4.54
CA PRO A 139 -9.00 8.97 -5.53
C PRO A 139 -8.58 7.53 -5.26
N ARG A 140 -8.48 6.75 -6.33
CA ARG A 140 -8.21 5.32 -6.25
C ARG A 140 -7.00 4.93 -7.10
N GLN A 141 -6.35 3.86 -6.69
CA GLN A 141 -5.45 3.09 -7.54
C GLN A 141 -6.24 1.94 -8.15
N THR A 142 -6.06 1.73 -9.45
CA THR A 142 -6.63 0.56 -10.15
C THR A 142 -5.55 -0.11 -10.98
N ALA A 143 -5.60 -1.44 -11.07
CA ALA A 143 -4.68 -2.19 -11.91
C ALA A 143 -5.33 -3.48 -12.44
N TYR A 144 -4.83 -3.92 -13.57
CA TYR A 144 -5.16 -5.20 -14.18
C TYR A 144 -3.88 -5.93 -14.53
N GLY A 145 -3.67 -7.09 -13.92
CA GLY A 145 -2.49 -7.92 -14.09
C GLY A 145 -2.82 -9.36 -14.49
N THR A 146 -1.87 -10.00 -15.15
CA THR A 146 -1.89 -11.42 -15.48
C THR A 146 -0.59 -12.07 -15.05
N PHE A 147 -0.65 -13.36 -14.69
CA PHE A 147 0.53 -14.14 -14.33
C PHE A 147 1.03 -14.91 -15.55
N ALA A 148 2.22 -14.56 -16.02
CA ALA A 148 2.92 -15.27 -17.07
C ALA A 148 3.77 -16.40 -16.49
N ALA A 149 3.85 -17.55 -17.19
CA ALA A 149 4.89 -18.53 -16.90
C ALA A 149 6.26 -17.90 -17.20
N GLU A 150 7.28 -18.19 -16.40
CA GLU A 150 8.62 -17.60 -16.55
C GLU A 150 9.22 -17.77 -17.96
N THR A 151 8.87 -18.84 -18.66
CA THR A 151 9.30 -19.13 -20.01
C THR A 151 8.80 -18.16 -21.09
N VAL A 152 7.66 -17.49 -20.85
CA VAL A 152 7.07 -16.50 -21.79
C VAL A 152 7.76 -15.13 -21.62
N ALA A 153 8.21 -14.81 -20.42
CA ALA A 153 8.93 -13.58 -20.15
C ALA A 153 10.33 -13.54 -20.79
N ALA A 154 10.94 -14.69 -21.06
CA ALA A 154 12.26 -14.81 -21.71
C ALA A 154 12.21 -14.60 -23.22
N ALA A 155 11.03 -14.73 -23.88
CA ALA A 155 10.92 -14.59 -25.33
C ALA A 155 11.13 -13.14 -25.83
N ASP A 156 10.83 -12.15 -24.98
CA ASP A 156 11.02 -10.73 -25.29
C ASP A 156 12.29 -10.13 -24.66
N ALA A 157 13.13 -10.96 -24.00
CA ALA A 157 14.36 -10.53 -23.34
C ALA A 157 15.61 -11.13 -24.03
N PRO A 158 16.65 -10.34 -24.32
CA PRO A 158 17.82 -10.79 -25.06
C PRO A 158 18.82 -11.72 -24.31
N ALA A 159 18.45 -12.25 -23.12
CA ALA A 159 19.31 -13.15 -22.35
C ALA A 159 18.49 -14.27 -21.68
N ALA A 160 18.56 -15.44 -22.21
CA ALA A 160 17.73 -16.62 -21.88
C ALA A 160 17.93 -17.24 -20.46
N HIS A 161 18.67 -16.64 -19.52
CA HIS A 161 18.92 -17.23 -18.19
C HIS A 161 19.07 -16.20 -17.07
N ALA A 162 18.69 -14.92 -17.25
CA ALA A 162 18.68 -13.97 -16.17
C ALA A 162 17.34 -14.08 -15.39
N PRO A 163 17.34 -14.02 -14.04
CA PRO A 163 16.10 -13.96 -13.26
C PRO A 163 15.23 -12.79 -13.75
N ALA A 164 13.92 -12.99 -13.77
CA ALA A 164 13.00 -11.97 -14.26
C ALA A 164 13.23 -10.64 -13.54
N GLU A 165 13.43 -9.56 -14.31
CA GLU A 165 13.71 -8.24 -13.78
C GLU A 165 12.48 -7.68 -13.03
N THR A 166 12.68 -7.23 -11.79
CA THR A 166 11.65 -6.49 -11.06
C THR A 166 11.57 -5.07 -11.60
N VAL A 167 10.46 -4.75 -12.26
CA VAL A 167 10.21 -3.43 -12.85
C VAL A 167 9.05 -2.77 -12.11
N LEU A 168 9.34 -1.73 -11.31
CA LEU A 168 8.32 -1.04 -10.53
C LEU A 168 7.45 -0.10 -11.37
N MET A 169 8.04 0.54 -12.38
CA MET A 169 7.31 1.44 -13.26
C MET A 169 7.91 1.42 -14.66
N ASP A 170 7.18 0.95 -15.64
CA ASP A 170 7.55 1.08 -17.05
C ASP A 170 6.58 2.04 -17.75
N TRP A 171 7.04 3.28 -17.91
CA TRP A 171 6.31 4.34 -18.58
C TRP A 171 6.55 4.40 -20.09
N ARG A 172 7.32 3.47 -20.65
CA ARG A 172 7.53 3.42 -22.12
C ARG A 172 6.20 3.20 -22.82
N ALA A 173 6.01 3.92 -23.90
CA ALA A 173 4.80 3.83 -24.69
C ALA A 173 4.70 2.47 -25.40
N ALA A 174 3.63 1.75 -25.16
CA ALA A 174 3.25 0.58 -25.94
C ALA A 174 2.01 0.89 -26.80
N GLY A 175 2.08 1.97 -27.59
CA GLY A 175 0.93 2.42 -28.39
C GLY A 175 -0.20 3.09 -27.60
N VAL A 176 -0.03 3.30 -26.28
CA VAL A 176 -1.06 3.84 -25.37
C VAL A 176 -0.73 5.23 -24.80
N SER A 177 0.39 5.84 -25.20
CA SER A 177 0.92 7.07 -24.60
C SER A 177 0.05 8.32 -24.69
N ALA A 178 -0.92 8.36 -25.61
CA ALA A 178 -1.84 9.48 -25.76
C ALA A 178 -3.09 9.41 -24.86
N LEU A 179 -3.30 8.28 -24.16
CA LEU A 179 -4.51 8.07 -23.36
C LEU A 179 -4.37 8.70 -21.98
N ARG A 180 -5.41 9.43 -21.55
CA ARG A 180 -5.52 10.01 -20.21
C ARG A 180 -6.61 9.29 -19.42
N PRO A 181 -6.42 9.09 -18.10
CA PRO A 181 -5.18 9.27 -17.33
C PRO A 181 -4.07 8.30 -17.75
N ALA A 182 -2.82 8.60 -17.35
CA ALA A 182 -1.68 7.77 -17.66
C ALA A 182 -1.68 6.47 -16.87
N SER A 183 -1.13 5.41 -17.47
CA SER A 183 -0.84 4.13 -16.80
C SER A 183 0.56 3.66 -17.14
N PHE A 184 1.11 2.77 -16.34
CA PHE A 184 2.42 2.16 -16.53
C PHE A 184 2.33 0.65 -16.30
N SER A 185 3.32 -0.09 -16.80
CA SER A 185 3.43 -1.51 -16.48
C SER A 185 4.28 -1.72 -15.22
N TYR A 186 3.78 -2.58 -14.33
CA TYR A 186 4.47 -3.12 -13.18
C TYR A 186 4.74 -4.60 -13.42
N ARG A 187 5.96 -5.07 -13.16
CA ARG A 187 6.35 -6.46 -13.40
C ARG A 187 7.20 -6.99 -12.26
N VAL A 188 6.71 -8.04 -11.60
CA VAL A 188 7.44 -8.65 -10.47
C VAL A 188 7.31 -10.17 -10.52
N PRO A 189 8.40 -10.91 -10.23
CA PRO A 189 8.33 -12.33 -10.00
C PRO A 189 7.55 -12.61 -8.71
N THR A 190 6.68 -13.61 -8.72
CA THR A 190 5.86 -14.05 -7.58
C THR A 190 5.92 -15.57 -7.45
N ALA A 191 5.34 -16.15 -6.38
CA ALA A 191 5.16 -17.59 -6.27
C ALA A 191 4.27 -18.19 -7.39
N ARG A 192 3.43 -17.35 -8.04
CA ARG A 192 2.50 -17.76 -9.11
C ARG A 192 3.04 -17.54 -10.53
N GLY A 193 4.30 -17.15 -10.67
CA GLY A 193 4.94 -16.74 -11.93
C GLY A 193 5.19 -15.23 -11.99
N LEU A 194 5.52 -14.71 -13.17
CA LEU A 194 5.74 -13.28 -13.37
C LEU A 194 4.40 -12.54 -13.44
N LEU A 195 4.11 -11.71 -12.47
CA LEU A 195 2.99 -10.76 -12.56
C LEU A 195 3.37 -9.63 -13.53
N VAL A 196 2.54 -9.43 -14.54
CA VAL A 196 2.61 -8.29 -15.46
C VAL A 196 1.32 -7.50 -15.35
N GLU A 197 1.42 -6.29 -14.85
CA GLU A 197 0.26 -5.47 -14.48
C GLU A 197 0.30 -4.11 -15.18
N GLU A 198 -0.83 -3.66 -15.67
CA GLU A 198 -1.05 -2.29 -16.14
C GLU A 198 -1.76 -1.50 -15.05
N THR A 199 -1.11 -0.45 -14.54
CA THR A 199 -1.49 0.27 -13.31
C THR A 199 -1.80 1.73 -13.58
N CYS A 200 -2.97 2.18 -13.12
CA CYS A 200 -3.30 3.59 -12.87
C CYS A 200 -2.94 3.91 -11.43
N LEU A 201 -1.83 4.60 -11.20
CA LEU A 201 -1.34 4.89 -9.85
C LEU A 201 -2.34 5.69 -9.02
N ALA A 202 -2.93 6.73 -9.62
CA ALA A 202 -3.91 7.58 -8.97
C ALA A 202 -4.90 8.14 -10.00
N GLY A 203 -6.18 7.96 -9.75
CA GLY A 203 -7.23 8.50 -10.60
C GLY A 203 -8.45 8.98 -9.80
N SER A 204 -9.09 10.05 -10.29
CA SER A 204 -10.37 10.57 -9.78
C SER A 204 -11.17 11.20 -10.94
N PRO A 205 -11.98 10.40 -11.65
CA PRO A 205 -12.15 8.94 -11.54
C PRO A 205 -10.91 8.15 -11.96
N PRO A 206 -10.73 6.91 -11.46
CA PRO A 206 -9.64 6.03 -11.88
C PRO A 206 -9.89 5.46 -13.28
N ILE A 207 -8.85 4.89 -13.91
CA ILE A 207 -9.02 4.13 -15.14
C ILE A 207 -9.84 2.88 -14.85
N PRO A 208 -10.93 2.61 -15.59
CA PRO A 208 -11.70 1.37 -15.43
C PRO A 208 -10.86 0.11 -15.71
N LEU A 209 -11.13 -0.98 -14.98
CA LEU A 209 -10.41 -2.25 -15.15
C LEU A 209 -10.49 -2.80 -16.57
N THR A 210 -11.61 -2.59 -17.26
CA THR A 210 -11.78 -2.97 -18.68
C THR A 210 -10.81 -2.24 -19.61
N GLU A 211 -10.56 -0.97 -19.35
CA GLU A 211 -9.60 -0.18 -20.12
C GLU A 211 -8.15 -0.57 -19.77
N LEU A 212 -7.84 -0.84 -18.50
CA LEU A 212 -6.53 -1.34 -18.09
C LEU A 212 -6.24 -2.70 -18.70
N ARG A 213 -7.23 -3.61 -18.76
CA ARG A 213 -7.11 -4.89 -19.47
C ARG A 213 -6.75 -4.68 -20.96
N ARG A 214 -7.45 -3.77 -21.64
CA ARG A 214 -7.15 -3.43 -23.04
C ARG A 214 -5.73 -2.90 -23.20
N ARG A 215 -5.27 -2.01 -22.31
CA ARG A 215 -3.89 -1.48 -22.33
C ARG A 215 -2.85 -2.56 -22.06
N ALA A 216 -3.10 -3.45 -21.11
CA ALA A 216 -2.22 -4.58 -20.80
C ALA A 216 -2.05 -5.48 -22.02
N GLN A 217 -3.14 -5.80 -22.74
CA GLN A 217 -3.11 -6.58 -23.97
C GLN A 217 -2.31 -5.89 -25.09
N LEU A 218 -2.43 -4.58 -25.24
CA LEU A 218 -1.65 -3.82 -26.23
C LEU A 218 -0.16 -3.79 -25.89
N ARG A 219 0.18 -3.74 -24.59
CA ARG A 219 1.57 -3.70 -24.12
C ARG A 219 2.25 -5.08 -24.22
N SER A 220 1.51 -6.13 -23.97
CA SER A 220 2.01 -7.50 -23.90
C SER A 220 1.06 -8.46 -24.62
N PRO A 221 1.04 -8.43 -25.98
CA PRO A 221 0.11 -9.26 -26.76
C PRO A 221 0.33 -10.77 -26.60
N SER A 222 1.54 -11.18 -26.20
CA SER A 222 1.93 -12.57 -25.99
C SER A 222 1.39 -13.18 -24.68
N LEU A 223 0.84 -12.37 -23.75
CA LEU A 223 0.24 -12.91 -22.54
C LEU A 223 -1.04 -13.67 -22.86
N ALA A 224 -1.08 -14.94 -22.47
CA ALA A 224 -2.19 -15.84 -22.77
C ALA A 224 -3.51 -15.30 -22.21
N VAL A 225 -4.57 -15.41 -23.01
CA VAL A 225 -5.93 -14.95 -22.64
C VAL A 225 -6.46 -15.67 -21.39
N ASP A 226 -6.01 -16.90 -21.16
CA ASP A 226 -6.44 -17.79 -20.06
C ASP A 226 -5.51 -17.75 -18.83
N SER A 227 -4.54 -16.81 -18.79
CA SER A 227 -3.69 -16.66 -17.60
C SER A 227 -4.48 -16.21 -16.38
N PRO A 228 -4.12 -16.67 -15.17
CA PRO A 228 -4.73 -16.16 -13.93
C PRO A 228 -4.63 -14.64 -13.86
N VAL A 229 -5.69 -14.00 -13.38
CA VAL A 229 -5.83 -12.55 -13.36
C VAL A 229 -5.76 -12.04 -11.90
N GLU A 230 -5.09 -10.91 -11.73
CA GLU A 230 -5.18 -10.09 -10.52
C GLU A 230 -5.77 -8.73 -10.88
N THR A 231 -6.75 -8.27 -10.10
CA THR A 231 -7.32 -6.94 -10.24
C THR A 231 -7.14 -6.16 -8.96
N VAL A 232 -6.76 -4.90 -9.09
CA VAL A 232 -6.56 -3.97 -7.98
C VAL A 232 -7.53 -2.81 -8.13
N ASP A 233 -8.25 -2.50 -7.05
CA ASP A 233 -9.11 -1.32 -6.94
C ASP A 233 -9.26 -0.94 -5.46
N PHE A 234 -8.51 0.06 -5.01
CA PHE A 234 -8.59 0.54 -3.64
C PHE A 234 -8.43 2.06 -3.54
N PRO A 235 -9.07 2.72 -2.55
CA PRO A 235 -8.91 4.14 -2.30
C PRO A 235 -7.52 4.44 -1.74
N LEU A 236 -6.92 5.56 -2.16
CA LEU A 236 -5.57 5.96 -1.76
C LEU A 236 -5.49 6.61 -0.37
N TYR A 237 -6.63 6.90 0.22
CA TYR A 237 -6.74 7.34 1.61
C TYR A 237 -8.19 7.11 2.13
N PRO A 238 -8.43 7.11 3.45
CA PRO A 238 -9.76 6.77 3.99
C PRO A 238 -10.86 7.85 3.78
N GLY A 239 -10.58 8.92 3.08
CA GLY A 239 -11.56 10.00 2.83
C GLY A 239 -11.70 11.01 3.96
N HIS A 240 -11.02 10.79 5.07
CA HIS A 240 -10.99 11.65 6.27
C HIS A 240 -9.59 11.67 6.90
N ARG A 241 -9.40 12.47 7.94
CA ARG A 241 -8.15 12.49 8.71
C ARG A 241 -8.13 11.31 9.70
N PRO A 242 -7.23 10.33 9.56
CA PRO A 242 -7.24 9.12 10.39
C PRO A 242 -7.11 9.39 11.90
N TRP A 243 -6.44 10.45 12.27
CA TRP A 243 -6.24 10.85 13.67
C TRP A 243 -7.44 11.59 14.31
N GLN A 244 -8.49 11.88 13.55
CA GLN A 244 -9.70 12.57 14.02
C GLN A 244 -10.92 11.66 14.15
N THR A 245 -10.80 10.37 13.83
CA THR A 245 -11.89 9.40 14.00
C THR A 245 -12.26 9.25 15.47
N ARG A 246 -13.55 9.04 15.75
CA ARG A 246 -14.05 8.71 17.08
C ARG A 246 -14.28 7.19 17.19
N GLY A 247 -14.42 6.68 18.44
CA GLY A 247 -14.63 5.25 18.68
C GLY A 247 -13.34 4.44 18.59
N ALA A 248 -13.42 3.22 18.07
CA ALA A 248 -12.28 2.33 17.92
C ALA A 248 -11.16 2.96 17.07
N LEU A 249 -9.91 2.65 17.42
CA LEU A 249 -8.78 3.06 16.60
C LEU A 249 -8.79 2.28 15.28
N ALA A 250 -8.83 2.99 14.16
CA ALA A 250 -8.66 2.36 12.85
C ALA A 250 -7.17 2.05 12.59
N PHE A 251 -6.91 0.85 12.05
CA PHE A 251 -5.57 0.35 11.73
C PHE A 251 -5.50 -0.18 10.30
N GLY A 252 -4.28 -0.30 9.75
CA GLY A 252 -4.09 -0.68 8.35
C GLY A 252 -4.51 0.43 7.37
N ALA A 253 -4.90 0.06 6.17
CA ALA A 253 -5.29 1.01 5.12
C ALA A 253 -6.47 1.89 5.52
N ALA A 254 -7.48 1.34 6.22
CA ALA A 254 -8.60 2.12 6.77
C ALA A 254 -8.17 3.12 7.84
N GLY A 255 -7.11 2.80 8.59
CA GLY A 255 -6.46 3.70 9.55
C GLY A 255 -5.50 4.69 8.93
N GLY A 256 -5.38 4.75 7.59
CA GLY A 256 -4.47 5.65 6.89
C GLY A 256 -3.01 5.20 6.92
N LEU A 257 -2.72 3.95 7.31
CA LEU A 257 -1.38 3.36 7.22
C LEU A 257 -1.08 2.98 5.77
N MET A 258 -1.05 3.99 4.95
CA MET A 258 -0.82 3.93 3.52
C MET A 258 -0.20 5.26 3.07
N ASN A 259 0.78 5.22 2.20
CA ASN A 259 1.24 6.43 1.53
C ASN A 259 0.21 6.82 0.44
N PRO A 260 -0.52 7.94 0.59
CA PRO A 260 -1.59 8.31 -0.34
C PRO A 260 -1.12 8.55 -1.78
N ALA A 261 0.15 8.88 -1.99
CA ALA A 261 0.69 9.13 -3.32
C ALA A 261 1.13 7.85 -4.07
N THR A 262 1.23 6.71 -3.38
CA THR A 262 1.78 5.47 -3.96
C THR A 262 0.94 4.23 -3.71
N GLY A 263 0.04 4.25 -2.73
CA GLY A 263 -0.74 3.09 -2.32
C GLY A 263 0.02 2.07 -1.46
N TYR A 264 1.31 2.27 -1.16
CA TYR A 264 2.06 1.36 -0.29
C TYR A 264 1.47 1.37 1.12
N SER A 265 0.84 0.26 1.54
CA SER A 265 0.15 0.14 2.83
C SER A 265 0.66 -1.01 3.70
N VAL A 266 1.04 -2.14 3.12
CA VAL A 266 1.43 -3.34 3.88
C VAL A 266 2.66 -3.04 4.73
N ALA A 267 3.74 -2.53 4.14
CA ALA A 267 4.96 -2.17 4.88
C ALA A 267 4.70 -1.18 6.02
N GLN A 268 3.88 -0.14 5.76
CA GLN A 268 3.53 0.84 6.79
C GLN A 268 2.70 0.23 7.92
N SER A 269 1.79 -0.68 7.60
CA SER A 269 0.98 -1.38 8.59
C SER A 269 1.82 -2.31 9.44
N LEU A 270 2.66 -3.15 8.80
CA LEU A 270 3.54 -4.09 9.50
C LEU A 270 4.57 -3.38 10.38
N GLY A 271 5.17 -2.29 9.88
CA GLY A 271 6.14 -1.49 10.65
C GLY A 271 5.53 -0.72 11.84
N ALA A 272 4.21 -0.53 11.87
CA ALA A 272 3.53 0.14 12.98
C ALA A 272 3.05 -0.83 14.08
N VAL A 273 3.13 -2.14 13.87
CA VAL A 273 2.55 -3.15 14.77
C VAL A 273 3.21 -3.13 16.13
N ASP A 274 4.55 -3.29 16.19
CA ASP A 274 5.25 -3.43 17.46
C ASP A 274 5.10 -2.19 18.35
N GLY A 275 5.25 -0.99 17.78
CA GLY A 275 5.05 0.25 18.54
C GLY A 275 3.61 0.42 19.05
N LEU A 276 2.60 -0.11 18.34
CA LEU A 276 1.22 -0.10 18.84
C LEU A 276 1.01 -1.13 19.95
N VAL A 277 1.62 -2.32 19.85
CA VAL A 277 1.59 -3.36 20.88
C VAL A 277 2.27 -2.88 22.16
N GLU A 278 3.44 -2.27 22.06
CA GLU A 278 4.14 -1.63 23.19
C GLU A 278 3.27 -0.56 23.85
N ALA A 279 2.63 0.32 23.07
CA ALA A 279 1.73 1.33 23.61
C ALA A 279 0.52 0.73 24.36
N ILE A 280 -0.01 -0.43 23.90
CA ILE A 280 -1.09 -1.15 24.60
C ILE A 280 -0.59 -1.68 25.96
N ILE A 281 0.59 -2.30 25.99
CA ILE A 281 1.21 -2.87 27.20
C ILE A 281 1.48 -1.77 28.23
N ASP A 282 2.08 -0.67 27.80
CA ASP A 282 2.46 0.46 28.66
C ASP A 282 1.28 1.35 29.06
N GLY A 283 0.10 1.12 28.48
CA GLY A 283 -1.11 1.91 28.76
C GLY A 283 -1.07 3.35 28.18
N HIS A 284 -0.32 3.55 27.12
CA HIS A 284 -0.25 4.84 26.44
C HIS A 284 -1.51 5.13 25.60
N GLU A 285 -1.74 6.38 25.23
CA GLU A 285 -2.82 6.78 24.33
C GLU A 285 -2.47 6.33 22.90
N LEU A 286 -3.19 5.33 22.38
CA LEU A 286 -2.85 4.59 21.15
C LEU A 286 -2.86 5.47 19.90
N ARG A 287 -3.81 6.40 19.81
CA ARG A 287 -3.95 7.28 18.64
C ARG A 287 -2.78 8.25 18.51
N GLY A 288 -2.31 8.79 19.62
CA GLY A 288 -1.14 9.68 19.67
C GLY A 288 0.16 8.94 19.34
N CYS A 289 0.30 7.69 19.81
CA CYS A 289 1.43 6.84 19.47
C CYS A 289 1.46 6.52 17.97
N LEU A 290 0.31 6.14 17.39
CA LEU A 290 0.20 5.83 15.96
C LEU A 290 0.31 7.08 15.08
N TRP A 291 -0.24 8.21 15.52
CA TRP A 291 -0.33 9.46 14.78
C TRP A 291 0.37 10.60 15.51
N THR A 292 1.69 10.52 15.60
CA THR A 292 2.53 11.61 16.12
C THR A 292 2.35 12.89 15.29
N TRP A 293 2.79 14.03 15.79
CA TRP A 293 2.74 15.28 15.03
C TRP A 293 3.50 15.16 13.69
N THR A 294 4.69 14.55 13.69
CA THR A 294 5.51 14.34 12.50
C THR A 294 4.79 13.42 11.50
N ALA A 295 4.22 12.29 11.94
CA ALA A 295 3.46 11.38 11.09
C ALA A 295 2.25 12.07 10.42
N ARG A 296 1.53 12.93 11.16
CA ARG A 296 0.44 13.75 10.60
C ARG A 296 0.94 14.73 9.54
N MET A 297 2.10 15.35 9.75
CA MET A 297 2.68 16.27 8.77
C MET A 297 3.16 15.55 7.53
N VAL A 298 3.86 14.43 7.66
CA VAL A 298 4.27 13.57 6.53
C VAL A 298 3.04 13.15 5.72
N TYR A 299 2.00 12.65 6.37
CA TYR A 299 0.77 12.24 5.70
C TYR A 299 0.11 13.40 4.91
N ARG A 300 0.08 14.61 5.48
CA ARG A 300 -0.43 15.81 4.77
C ARG A 300 0.43 16.15 3.55
N LEU A 301 1.74 16.02 3.64
CA LEU A 301 2.65 16.23 2.51
C LEU A 301 2.43 15.16 1.42
N GLN A 302 2.19 13.91 1.80
CA GLN A 302 1.86 12.83 0.87
C GLN A 302 0.49 13.05 0.20
N LEU A 303 -0.51 13.61 0.89
CA LEU A 303 -1.78 14.05 0.28
C LEU A 303 -1.57 15.20 -0.73
N ILE A 304 -0.63 16.11 -0.47
CA ILE A 304 -0.23 17.12 -1.46
C ILE A 304 0.41 16.43 -2.68
N GLY A 305 1.27 15.43 -2.45
CA GLY A 305 1.84 14.60 -3.51
C GLY A 305 0.78 13.92 -4.36
N LEU A 306 -0.23 13.31 -3.74
CA LEU A 306 -1.39 12.75 -4.45
C LEU A 306 -2.11 13.80 -5.30
N ALA A 307 -2.38 14.99 -4.75
CA ALA A 307 -3.05 16.05 -5.48
C ALA A 307 -2.23 16.53 -6.71
N VAL A 308 -0.90 16.51 -6.61
CA VAL A 308 -0.02 16.77 -7.76
C VAL A 308 -0.20 15.67 -8.80
N LEU A 309 -0.09 14.39 -8.42
CA LEU A 309 -0.21 13.27 -9.36
C LEU A 309 -1.54 13.26 -10.12
N LEU A 310 -2.64 13.61 -9.47
CA LEU A 310 -3.97 13.71 -10.10
C LEU A 310 -4.08 14.81 -11.17
N MET A 311 -3.18 15.77 -11.17
CA MET A 311 -3.19 16.89 -12.13
C MET A 311 -2.22 16.67 -13.30
N LEU A 312 -1.28 15.72 -13.18
CA LEU A 312 -0.29 15.47 -14.22
C LEU A 312 -0.91 14.75 -15.42
N ASP A 313 -0.53 15.17 -16.62
CA ASP A 313 -0.77 14.39 -17.83
C ASP A 313 0.29 13.28 -18.00
N ALA A 314 0.18 12.48 -19.06
CA ALA A 314 1.07 11.35 -19.29
C ALA A 314 2.53 11.75 -19.41
N GLU A 315 2.84 12.81 -20.18
CA GLU A 315 4.20 13.31 -20.38
C GLU A 315 4.76 13.91 -19.08
N GLN A 316 3.96 14.68 -18.38
CA GLN A 316 4.32 15.27 -17.09
C GLN A 316 4.58 14.20 -16.03
N SER A 317 3.79 13.10 -16.02
CA SER A 317 3.99 11.96 -15.13
C SER A 317 5.34 11.31 -15.37
N VAL A 318 5.70 11.00 -16.61
CA VAL A 318 7.01 10.45 -16.96
C VAL A 318 8.15 11.34 -16.46
N ARG A 319 8.07 12.66 -16.74
CA ARG A 319 9.10 13.64 -16.31
C ARG A 319 9.17 13.78 -14.78
N PHE A 320 8.03 13.73 -14.11
CA PHE A 320 7.95 13.77 -12.64
C PHE A 320 8.62 12.55 -12.00
N PHE A 321 8.30 11.35 -12.49
CA PHE A 321 8.92 10.12 -11.99
C PHE A 321 10.39 10.00 -12.37
N ASP A 322 10.82 10.51 -13.53
CA ASP A 322 12.24 10.63 -13.86
C ASP A 322 12.99 11.51 -12.85
N ALA A 323 12.41 12.66 -12.48
CA ALA A 323 12.98 13.53 -11.44
C ALA A 323 13.02 12.83 -10.07
N PHE A 324 11.98 12.06 -9.71
CA PHE A 324 11.91 11.31 -8.45
C PHE A 324 12.97 10.20 -8.39
N PHE A 325 13.07 9.36 -9.42
CA PHE A 325 14.01 8.23 -9.42
C PHE A 325 15.48 8.62 -9.67
N ARG A 326 15.75 9.89 -9.93
CA ARG A 326 17.11 10.48 -9.84
C ARG A 326 17.54 10.83 -8.43
N LEU A 327 16.65 10.75 -7.45
CA LEU A 327 17.01 10.95 -6.05
C LEU A 327 17.85 9.77 -5.55
N PRO A 328 18.79 10.00 -4.61
CA PRO A 328 19.44 8.91 -3.89
C PRO A 328 18.40 8.02 -3.19
N ALA A 329 18.69 6.71 -3.08
CA ALA A 329 17.78 5.72 -2.47
C ALA A 329 17.30 6.15 -1.07
N ALA A 330 18.15 6.74 -0.25
CA ALA A 330 17.77 7.23 1.07
C ALA A 330 16.69 8.33 1.02
N ARG A 331 16.69 9.21 0.01
CA ARG A 331 15.65 10.24 -0.20
C ARG A 331 14.35 9.62 -0.69
N GLN A 332 14.46 8.63 -1.60
CA GLN A 332 13.29 7.88 -2.05
C GLN A 332 12.65 7.15 -0.86
N ARG A 333 13.46 6.49 -0.01
CA ARG A 333 12.99 5.80 1.19
C ARG A 333 12.28 6.74 2.15
N ALA A 334 12.84 7.91 2.43
CA ALA A 334 12.24 8.92 3.33
C ALA A 334 10.81 9.28 2.90
N TYR A 335 10.55 9.44 1.60
CA TYR A 335 9.24 9.78 1.08
C TYR A 335 8.29 8.57 0.97
N LEU A 336 8.81 7.42 0.51
CA LEU A 336 7.98 6.26 0.20
C LEU A 336 7.60 5.45 1.43
N SER A 337 8.52 5.33 2.41
CA SER A 337 8.49 4.29 3.44
C SER A 337 8.39 4.83 4.86
N VAL A 338 9.01 5.98 5.17
CA VAL A 338 9.13 6.45 6.55
C VAL A 338 7.98 7.40 6.89
N ARG A 339 7.16 6.99 7.87
CA ARG A 339 5.92 7.70 8.24
C ARG A 339 6.13 8.99 9.04
N ASP A 340 7.25 9.14 9.71
CA ASP A 340 7.53 10.22 10.66
C ASP A 340 8.79 11.03 10.33
N ASP A 341 9.48 10.73 9.22
CA ASP A 341 10.60 11.52 8.72
C ASP A 341 10.11 12.75 7.96
N LEU A 342 9.69 13.78 8.71
CA LEU A 342 9.24 15.04 8.12
C LEU A 342 10.35 15.75 7.34
N GLY A 343 11.58 15.77 7.88
CA GLY A 343 12.72 16.41 7.24
C GLY A 343 13.09 15.76 5.92
N GLY A 344 13.21 14.44 5.91
CA GLY A 344 13.50 13.65 4.71
C GLY A 344 12.40 13.78 3.65
N THR A 345 11.11 13.76 4.06
CA THR A 345 9.98 13.95 3.16
C THR A 345 9.99 15.34 2.50
N VAL A 346 10.17 16.41 3.27
CA VAL A 346 10.26 17.79 2.73
C VAL A 346 11.42 17.91 1.76
N LEU A 347 12.59 17.40 2.13
CA LEU A 347 13.79 17.47 1.28
C LEU A 347 13.64 16.61 0.01
N ALA A 348 12.96 15.48 0.06
CA ALA A 348 12.65 14.68 -1.11
C ALA A 348 11.72 15.43 -2.07
N MET A 349 10.61 16.00 -1.57
CA MET A 349 9.67 16.78 -2.36
C MET A 349 10.32 18.01 -2.99
N LEU A 350 11.13 18.76 -2.24
CA LEU A 350 11.87 19.91 -2.76
C LEU A 350 12.87 19.48 -3.83
N ALA A 351 13.60 18.40 -3.62
CA ALA A 351 14.57 17.89 -4.57
C ALA A 351 13.93 17.40 -5.88
N VAL A 352 12.73 16.80 -5.84
CA VAL A 352 11.94 16.48 -7.03
C VAL A 352 11.53 17.76 -7.74
N PHE A 353 10.96 18.71 -7.00
CA PHE A 353 10.51 19.99 -7.55
C PHE A 353 11.63 20.70 -8.32
N LEU A 354 12.82 20.83 -7.72
CA LEU A 354 13.98 21.49 -8.34
C LEU A 354 14.52 20.77 -9.59
N ARG A 355 14.27 19.46 -9.73
CA ARG A 355 14.66 18.65 -10.90
C ARG A 355 13.61 18.64 -12.02
N CYS A 356 12.39 19.07 -11.73
CA CYS A 356 11.35 19.18 -12.74
C CYS A 356 11.64 20.32 -13.71
N PRO A 357 11.25 20.19 -15.00
CA PRO A 357 11.28 21.30 -15.95
C PRO A 357 10.42 22.49 -15.50
N PRO A 358 10.71 23.74 -15.88
CA PRO A 358 10.00 24.93 -15.37
C PRO A 358 8.48 24.90 -15.52
N ARG A 359 7.96 24.38 -16.64
CA ARG A 359 6.51 24.22 -16.84
C ARG A 359 5.89 23.26 -15.84
N LEU A 360 6.59 22.16 -15.52
CA LEU A 360 6.14 21.19 -14.55
C LEU A 360 6.28 21.75 -13.12
N GLN A 361 7.34 22.51 -12.81
CA GLN A 361 7.48 23.22 -11.54
C GLN A 361 6.28 24.13 -11.28
N PHE A 362 5.84 24.89 -12.28
CA PHE A 362 4.65 25.75 -12.14
C PHE A 362 3.39 24.91 -11.84
N ALA A 363 3.14 23.84 -12.58
CA ALA A 363 2.01 22.95 -12.35
C ALA A 363 2.03 22.33 -10.95
N VAL A 364 3.20 21.85 -10.51
CA VAL A 364 3.40 21.29 -9.15
C VAL A 364 3.16 22.35 -8.07
N ALA A 365 3.70 23.57 -8.24
CA ALA A 365 3.52 24.64 -7.26
C ALA A 365 2.05 25.04 -7.10
N VAL A 366 1.32 25.22 -8.21
CA VAL A 366 -0.11 25.57 -8.19
C VAL A 366 -0.93 24.48 -7.55
N SER A 367 -0.68 23.21 -7.92
CA SER A 367 -1.40 22.06 -7.36
C SER A 367 -1.14 21.91 -5.86
N SER A 368 0.13 22.07 -5.44
CA SER A 368 0.52 22.00 -4.04
C SER A 368 -0.13 23.10 -3.20
N ALA A 369 -0.16 24.34 -3.71
CA ALA A 369 -0.79 25.46 -3.01
C ALA A 369 -2.29 25.25 -2.84
N ARG A 370 -3.00 24.79 -3.89
CA ARG A 370 -4.43 24.47 -3.84
C ARG A 370 -4.73 23.33 -2.84
N ALA A 371 -3.92 22.29 -2.86
CA ALA A 371 -4.07 21.16 -1.94
C ALA A 371 -3.82 21.60 -0.48
N ALA A 372 -2.75 22.37 -0.23
CA ALA A 372 -2.43 22.87 1.10
C ALA A 372 -3.55 23.78 1.65
N PHE A 373 -4.16 24.62 0.80
CA PHE A 373 -5.31 25.45 1.19
C PHE A 373 -6.51 24.60 1.59
N ARG A 374 -6.88 23.59 0.79
CA ARG A 374 -8.00 22.66 1.11
C ARG A 374 -7.74 21.88 2.40
N LEU A 375 -6.50 21.45 2.64
CA LEU A 375 -6.14 20.72 3.86
C LEU A 375 -6.15 21.60 5.13
N ARG A 376 -6.15 22.93 4.99
CA ARG A 376 -6.31 23.86 6.13
C ARG A 376 -7.78 24.14 6.44
N ALA A 377 -8.62 24.17 5.40
CA ALA A 377 -10.04 24.53 5.53
C ALA A 377 -10.95 23.40 6.03
N GLY A 378 -10.53 22.14 5.93
CA GLY A 378 -11.22 20.96 6.48
C GLY A 378 -10.44 20.31 7.62
#